data_c148852015f70608fb416da9bf2b0967
#
_entry.id   c148852015f70608fb416da9bf2b0967
#
_cell.length_a   1.000
_cell.length_b   1.000
_cell.length_c   1.000
_cell.angle_alpha   90.00
_cell.angle_beta   90.00
_cell.angle_gamma   90.00
#
_symmetry.space_group_name_H-M   'P 1'
#
loop_
_entity.id
_entity.type
_entity.pdbx_description
1 polymer ?
#
loop_
_entity_poly.entity_id
_entity_poly.type
_entity_poly.pdbx_seq_one_letter_code
_entity_poly.pdbx_strand_id
1 'polypeptide(L)'
;MTELELKQLLSRITWPDETARTAAHAHWASLAKPLGGLGRLETMLEDAAALTGTAELAFSRRAVLVLCADNGVVAQGVSQTDQSVTRAVAENLAARRTSVCQMAKTARCEVVPVDLGMAGEPVPGVQNCRIAAGTADFTTGPAMTRQQAVDAIAAGIGLVRAQKAAGFSSKARRRRTTSLRASA
;
A
#
# COMPACT_ATOMS: atom_id res chain seq x y z
N MET A 1 -9.93 -14.97 -7.68
CA MET A 1 -8.69 -15.79 -7.71
C MET A 1 -8.85 -16.96 -6.75
N THR A 2 -8.44 -18.17 -7.13
CA THR A 2 -8.43 -19.34 -6.24
C THR A 2 -7.13 -19.37 -5.41
N GLU A 3 -7.13 -20.15 -4.31
CA GLU A 3 -5.89 -20.36 -3.54
C GLU A 3 -4.80 -21.04 -4.36
N LEU A 4 -5.17 -21.92 -5.28
CA LEU A 4 -4.21 -22.58 -6.17
C LEU A 4 -3.54 -21.58 -7.11
N GLU A 5 -4.32 -20.70 -7.72
CA GLU A 5 -3.79 -19.62 -8.57
C GLU A 5 -2.87 -18.66 -7.77
N LEU A 6 -3.23 -18.37 -6.51
CA LEU A 6 -2.37 -17.57 -5.63
C LEU A 6 -1.04 -18.30 -5.35
N LYS A 7 -1.07 -19.59 -5.02
CA LYS A 7 0.15 -20.38 -4.81
C LYS A 7 1.03 -20.43 -6.06
N GLN A 8 0.42 -20.62 -7.23
CA GLN A 8 1.15 -20.58 -8.51
C GLN A 8 1.75 -19.22 -8.82
N LEU A 9 1.07 -18.13 -8.41
CA LEU A 9 1.61 -16.78 -8.56
C LEU A 9 2.80 -16.57 -7.62
N LEU A 10 2.69 -17.00 -6.37
CA LEU A 10 3.77 -16.88 -5.37
C LEU A 10 5.01 -17.69 -5.76
N SER A 11 4.84 -18.87 -6.38
CA SER A 11 5.96 -19.69 -6.85
C SER A 11 6.78 -19.06 -8.00
N ARG A 12 6.26 -18.01 -8.63
CA ARG A 12 6.96 -17.24 -9.67
C ARG A 12 7.79 -16.08 -9.11
N ILE A 13 7.74 -15.84 -7.80
CA ILE A 13 8.56 -14.81 -7.18
C ILE A 13 10.01 -15.31 -7.18
N THR A 14 10.88 -14.57 -7.84
CA THR A 14 12.32 -14.84 -7.88
C THR A 14 13.04 -14.10 -6.77
N TRP A 15 14.24 -14.57 -6.44
CA TRP A 15 15.11 -13.85 -5.53
C TRP A 15 15.56 -12.52 -6.13
N PRO A 16 15.84 -11.50 -5.30
CA PRO A 16 16.41 -10.24 -5.75
C PRO A 16 17.74 -10.46 -6.50
N ASP A 17 18.01 -9.60 -7.45
CA ASP A 17 19.26 -9.62 -8.24
C ASP A 17 20.40 -8.99 -7.43
N GLU A 18 21.27 -9.83 -6.88
CA GLU A 18 22.43 -9.37 -6.09
C GLU A 18 23.50 -8.69 -6.94
N THR A 19 23.55 -8.95 -8.26
CA THR A 19 24.44 -8.23 -9.17
C THR A 19 24.02 -6.78 -9.30
N ALA A 20 22.71 -6.54 -9.48
CA ALA A 20 22.17 -5.18 -9.52
C ALA A 20 22.32 -4.46 -8.18
N ARG A 21 22.16 -5.16 -7.04
CA ARG A 21 22.43 -4.62 -5.70
C ARG A 21 23.88 -4.14 -5.58
N THR A 22 24.82 -5.00 -5.93
CA THR A 22 26.26 -4.71 -5.84
C THR A 22 26.64 -3.53 -6.75
N ALA A 23 26.10 -3.48 -7.95
CA ALA A 23 26.31 -2.36 -8.87
C ALA A 23 25.77 -1.03 -8.31
N ALA A 24 24.58 -1.05 -7.69
CA ALA A 24 24.02 0.13 -7.04
C ALA A 24 24.88 0.57 -5.83
N HIS A 25 25.35 -0.36 -5.02
CA HIS A 25 26.25 -0.07 -3.90
C HIS A 25 27.56 0.59 -4.39
N ALA A 26 28.19 0.02 -5.42
CA ALA A 26 29.42 0.57 -6.02
C ALA A 26 29.18 1.98 -6.57
N HIS A 27 28.01 2.21 -7.21
CA HIS A 27 27.64 3.55 -7.68
C HIS A 27 27.54 4.55 -6.51
N TRP A 28 26.86 4.20 -5.41
CA TRP A 28 26.78 5.07 -4.22
C TRP A 28 28.15 5.36 -3.60
N ALA A 29 29.03 4.37 -3.56
CA ALA A 29 30.39 4.52 -3.03
C ALA A 29 31.28 5.42 -3.92
N SER A 30 31.00 5.51 -5.22
CA SER A 30 31.74 6.36 -6.16
C SER A 30 31.37 7.84 -6.12
N LEU A 31 30.25 8.20 -5.48
CA LEU A 31 29.82 9.59 -5.39
C LEU A 31 30.65 10.38 -4.38
N ALA A 32 30.86 11.67 -4.66
CA ALA A 32 31.57 12.59 -3.77
C ALA A 32 30.73 12.94 -2.54
N LYS A 33 30.59 11.99 -1.62
CA LYS A 33 29.90 12.10 -0.33
C LYS A 33 30.60 11.25 0.73
N PRO A 34 30.36 11.46 2.03
CA PRO A 34 30.82 10.52 3.06
C PRO A 34 30.26 9.11 2.78
N LEU A 35 31.06 8.08 2.99
CA LEU A 35 30.60 6.68 2.86
C LEU A 35 29.41 6.43 3.80
N GLY A 36 28.34 5.87 3.27
CA GLY A 36 27.10 5.65 4.00
C GLY A 36 26.39 6.92 4.47
N GLY A 37 26.78 8.11 3.96
CA GLY A 37 26.31 9.42 4.44
C GLY A 37 24.81 9.66 4.29
N LEU A 38 24.11 8.93 3.41
CA LEU A 38 22.66 8.96 3.28
C LEU A 38 21.95 7.87 4.10
N GLY A 39 22.73 7.02 4.81
CA GLY A 39 22.21 6.01 5.72
C GLY A 39 21.24 5.04 5.03
N ARG A 40 20.08 4.82 5.65
CA ARG A 40 19.07 3.88 5.16
C ARG A 40 18.57 4.17 3.74
N LEU A 41 18.69 5.40 3.24
CA LEU A 41 18.28 5.71 1.87
C LEU A 41 19.11 4.93 0.86
N GLU A 42 20.42 4.79 1.07
CA GLU A 42 21.31 4.02 0.20
C GLU A 42 20.88 2.56 0.14
N THR A 43 20.69 1.92 1.31
CA THR A 43 20.22 0.53 1.40
C THR A 43 18.84 0.35 0.72
N MET A 44 17.91 1.28 0.92
CA MET A 44 16.59 1.20 0.27
C MET A 44 16.69 1.29 -1.26
N LEU A 45 17.64 2.04 -1.79
CA LEU A 45 17.85 2.15 -3.23
C LEU A 45 18.61 0.94 -3.79
N GLU A 46 19.55 0.36 -3.03
CA GLU A 46 20.19 -0.92 -3.34
C GLU A 46 19.15 -2.05 -3.40
N ASP A 47 18.22 -2.11 -2.42
CA ASP A 47 17.10 -3.05 -2.44
C ASP A 47 16.19 -2.85 -3.65
N ALA A 48 15.91 -1.59 -4.00
CA ALA A 48 15.13 -1.29 -5.21
C ALA A 48 15.85 -1.72 -6.49
N ALA A 49 17.17 -1.56 -6.56
CA ALA A 49 17.99 -2.03 -7.67
C ALA A 49 17.93 -3.57 -7.80
N ALA A 50 18.08 -4.27 -6.70
CA ALA A 50 17.98 -5.74 -6.66
C ALA A 50 16.58 -6.24 -7.10
N LEU A 51 15.50 -5.55 -6.70
CA LEU A 51 14.14 -5.89 -7.07
C LEU A 51 13.80 -5.57 -8.52
N THR A 52 14.47 -4.60 -9.13
CA THR A 52 14.24 -4.20 -10.53
C THR A 52 15.22 -4.80 -11.52
N GLY A 53 16.31 -5.44 -11.02
CA GLY A 53 17.36 -6.01 -11.85
C GLY A 53 18.23 -4.96 -12.54
N THR A 54 18.27 -3.71 -12.03
CA THR A 54 19.10 -2.64 -12.59
C THR A 54 19.52 -1.63 -11.53
N ALA A 55 20.77 -1.17 -11.59
CA ALA A 55 21.27 -0.08 -10.77
C ALA A 55 20.78 1.31 -11.25
N GLU A 56 20.27 1.41 -12.47
CA GLU A 56 19.69 2.63 -13.02
C GLU A 56 18.22 2.75 -12.61
N LEU A 57 17.98 3.43 -11.50
CA LEU A 57 16.65 3.60 -10.94
C LEU A 57 16.01 4.90 -11.44
N ALA A 58 14.79 4.79 -11.97
CA ALA A 58 13.98 5.93 -12.36
C ALA A 58 12.63 5.90 -11.62
N PHE A 59 12.35 6.95 -10.84
CA PHE A 59 11.09 7.12 -10.09
C PHE A 59 10.32 8.36 -10.59
N SER A 60 10.23 8.52 -11.92
CA SER A 60 9.64 9.71 -12.54
C SER A 60 8.14 9.85 -12.27
N ARG A 61 7.40 8.76 -12.28
CA ARG A 61 5.96 8.74 -11.96
C ARG A 61 5.72 7.85 -10.75
N ARG A 62 5.13 8.43 -9.70
CA ARG A 62 4.88 7.73 -8.43
C ARG A 62 3.43 7.87 -8.04
N ALA A 63 2.86 6.80 -7.50
CA ALA A 63 1.50 6.79 -6.97
C ALA A 63 1.48 6.27 -5.52
N VAL A 64 0.54 6.79 -4.74
CA VAL A 64 0.19 6.31 -3.41
C VAL A 64 -1.21 5.72 -3.48
N LEU A 65 -1.33 4.41 -3.34
CA LEU A 65 -2.61 3.74 -3.18
C LEU A 65 -3.06 3.89 -1.72
N VAL A 66 -4.22 4.50 -1.50
CA VAL A 66 -4.81 4.65 -0.16
C VAL A 66 -6.00 3.71 -0.07
N LEU A 67 -5.82 2.60 0.62
CA LEU A 67 -6.82 1.55 0.76
C LEU A 67 -7.71 1.87 1.96
N CYS A 68 -9.01 2.05 1.72
CA CYS A 68 -10.03 2.36 2.72
C CYS A 68 -10.83 1.09 3.04
N ALA A 69 -10.95 0.76 4.31
CA ALA A 69 -11.73 -0.37 4.79
C ALA A 69 -12.13 -0.16 6.25
N ASP A 70 -13.29 -0.64 6.61
CA ASP A 70 -13.80 -0.67 7.98
C ASP A 70 -13.49 -2.01 8.66
N ASN A 71 -13.35 -1.98 9.97
CA ASN A 71 -13.05 -3.15 10.78
C ASN A 71 -14.12 -3.32 11.84
N GLY A 72 -14.75 -4.51 11.91
CA GLY A 72 -15.85 -4.79 12.84
C GLY A 72 -15.47 -4.65 14.31
N VAL A 73 -14.20 -4.83 14.67
CA VAL A 73 -13.69 -4.68 16.03
C VAL A 73 -13.87 -3.25 16.59
N VAL A 74 -14.16 -2.27 15.76
CA VAL A 74 -14.49 -0.89 16.20
C VAL A 74 -15.69 -0.88 17.15
N ALA A 75 -16.63 -1.84 17.03
CA ALA A 75 -17.76 -2.01 17.94
C ALA A 75 -17.34 -2.28 19.38
N GLN A 76 -16.11 -2.74 19.63
CA GLN A 76 -15.54 -2.98 20.96
C GLN A 76 -14.94 -1.73 21.61
N GLY A 77 -15.12 -0.54 21.04
CA GLY A 77 -14.61 0.71 21.60
C GLY A 77 -13.08 0.86 21.51
N VAL A 78 -12.39 0.09 20.68
CA VAL A 78 -10.93 0.14 20.50
C VAL A 78 -10.47 1.34 19.66
N SER A 79 -11.40 2.14 19.16
CA SER A 79 -11.13 3.36 18.38
C SER A 79 -11.84 4.54 19.03
N GLN A 80 -11.22 5.72 18.95
CA GLN A 80 -11.85 6.99 19.39
C GLN A 80 -13.00 7.44 18.47
N THR A 81 -13.10 6.85 17.28
CA THR A 81 -14.07 7.21 16.26
C THR A 81 -14.74 5.95 15.72
N ASP A 82 -15.95 6.12 15.21
CA ASP A 82 -16.70 5.06 14.54
C ASP A 82 -16.35 4.93 13.04
N GLN A 83 -17.04 4.04 12.35
CA GLN A 83 -16.82 3.74 10.92
C GLN A 83 -17.18 4.90 9.99
N SER A 84 -18.00 5.88 10.43
CA SER A 84 -18.38 7.03 9.61
C SER A 84 -17.17 7.87 9.19
N VAL A 85 -16.11 7.87 10.02
CA VAL A 85 -14.86 8.60 9.74
C VAL A 85 -14.14 8.00 8.52
N THR A 86 -14.20 6.69 8.29
CA THR A 86 -13.61 6.08 7.09
C THR A 86 -14.22 6.65 5.82
N ARG A 87 -15.56 6.79 5.80
CA ARG A 87 -16.27 7.39 4.68
C ARG A 87 -15.90 8.87 4.50
N ALA A 88 -15.93 9.66 5.56
CA ALA A 88 -15.56 11.07 5.51
C ALA A 88 -14.11 11.28 5.01
N VAL A 89 -13.17 10.40 5.43
CA VAL A 89 -11.79 10.41 4.93
C VAL A 89 -11.75 10.04 3.44
N ALA A 90 -12.52 9.06 2.99
CA ALA A 90 -12.56 8.65 1.58
C ALA A 90 -13.12 9.79 0.68
N GLU A 91 -14.16 10.48 1.11
CA GLU A 91 -14.71 11.67 0.45
C GLU A 91 -13.66 12.80 0.36
N ASN A 92 -12.93 13.05 1.44
CA ASN A 92 -11.85 14.04 1.46
C ASN A 92 -10.63 13.60 0.62
N LEU A 93 -10.37 12.29 0.48
CA LEU A 93 -9.36 11.77 -0.44
C LEU A 93 -9.75 12.03 -1.90
N ALA A 94 -11.00 11.74 -2.26
CA ALA A 94 -11.54 12.04 -3.58
C ALA A 94 -11.47 13.54 -3.90
N ALA A 95 -11.80 14.40 -2.92
CA ALA A 95 -11.73 15.85 -3.02
C ALA A 95 -10.30 16.42 -2.87
N ARG A 96 -9.26 15.59 -2.71
CA ARG A 96 -7.86 16.00 -2.57
C ARG A 96 -7.56 16.89 -1.34
N ARG A 97 -8.33 16.74 -0.26
CA ARG A 97 -8.25 17.60 0.94
C ARG A 97 -7.49 16.99 2.11
N THR A 98 -7.07 15.73 2.03
CA THR A 98 -6.38 15.04 3.13
C THR A 98 -4.90 15.41 3.20
N SER A 99 -4.27 15.18 4.36
CA SER A 99 -2.83 15.37 4.58
C SER A 99 -1.98 14.59 3.56
N VAL A 100 -2.36 13.33 3.25
CA VAL A 100 -1.65 12.54 2.24
C VAL A 100 -1.71 13.18 0.86
N CYS A 101 -2.82 13.83 0.50
CA CYS A 101 -2.94 14.55 -0.77
C CYS A 101 -2.01 15.76 -0.82
N GLN A 102 -1.90 16.51 0.27
CA GLN A 102 -0.99 17.67 0.34
C GLN A 102 0.48 17.22 0.29
N MET A 103 0.85 16.19 1.05
CA MET A 103 2.20 15.62 1.01
C MET A 103 2.53 15.02 -0.37
N ALA A 104 1.57 14.35 -1.00
CA ALA A 104 1.74 13.79 -2.33
C ALA A 104 1.96 14.88 -3.40
N LYS A 105 1.27 16.02 -3.28
CA LYS A 105 1.48 17.19 -4.15
C LYS A 105 2.92 17.68 -4.06
N THR A 106 3.45 17.87 -2.85
CA THR A 106 4.85 18.25 -2.62
C THR A 106 5.83 17.19 -3.16
N ALA A 107 5.53 15.91 -2.94
CA ALA A 107 6.34 14.81 -3.43
C ALA A 107 6.14 14.49 -4.93
N ARG A 108 5.29 15.22 -5.64
CA ARG A 108 4.90 14.97 -7.04
C ARG A 108 4.44 13.51 -7.25
N CYS A 109 3.59 13.02 -6.35
CA CYS A 109 2.98 11.69 -6.41
C CYS A 109 1.49 11.82 -6.68
N GLU A 110 0.92 10.88 -7.41
CA GLU A 110 -0.52 10.73 -7.51
C GLU A 110 -1.10 10.02 -6.29
N VAL A 111 -2.32 10.37 -5.89
CA VAL A 111 -3.06 9.66 -4.84
C VAL A 111 -4.24 8.94 -5.49
N VAL A 112 -4.31 7.63 -5.29
CA VAL A 112 -5.39 6.78 -5.78
C VAL A 112 -6.15 6.25 -4.57
N PRO A 113 -7.31 6.83 -4.23
CA PRO A 113 -8.15 6.30 -3.17
C PRO A 113 -8.90 5.06 -3.66
N VAL A 114 -8.93 4.02 -2.84
CA VAL A 114 -9.53 2.72 -3.17
C VAL A 114 -10.38 2.24 -2.01
N ASP A 115 -11.62 1.89 -2.29
CA ASP A 115 -12.51 1.18 -1.37
C ASP A 115 -12.25 -0.33 -1.49
N LEU A 116 -11.67 -0.93 -0.44
CA LEU A 116 -11.52 -2.38 -0.31
C LEU A 116 -12.54 -3.01 0.61
N GLY A 117 -13.29 -2.21 1.37
CA GLY A 117 -14.26 -2.73 2.33
C GLY A 117 -14.80 -1.66 3.26
N MET A 118 -15.25 -0.54 2.74
CA MET A 118 -15.99 0.44 3.53
C MET A 118 -17.44 -0.01 3.72
N ALA A 119 -18.01 0.31 4.87
CA ALA A 119 -19.46 0.20 5.09
C ALA A 119 -20.21 1.29 4.31
N GLY A 120 -21.49 1.05 4.02
CA GLY A 120 -22.35 1.99 3.33
C GLY A 120 -22.13 2.06 1.81
N GLU A 121 -22.65 3.10 1.18
CA GLU A 121 -22.62 3.25 -0.28
C GLU A 121 -21.23 3.64 -0.81
N PRO A 122 -20.92 3.29 -2.07
CA PRO A 122 -19.66 3.71 -2.72
C PRO A 122 -19.51 5.24 -2.73
N VAL A 123 -18.27 5.70 -2.62
CA VAL A 123 -17.94 7.14 -2.64
C VAL A 123 -17.51 7.54 -4.05
N PRO A 124 -18.14 8.53 -4.69
CA PRO A 124 -17.71 9.03 -5.99
C PRO A 124 -16.25 9.49 -5.97
N GLY A 125 -15.47 9.12 -6.99
CA GLY A 125 -14.05 9.45 -7.08
C GLY A 125 -13.12 8.53 -6.27
N VAL A 126 -13.67 7.53 -5.59
CA VAL A 126 -12.92 6.43 -4.95
C VAL A 126 -13.07 5.18 -5.81
N GLN A 127 -11.97 4.53 -6.15
CA GLN A 127 -11.99 3.31 -6.95
C GLN A 127 -12.63 2.17 -6.15
N ASN A 128 -13.72 1.61 -6.64
CA ASN A 128 -14.43 0.52 -5.97
C ASN A 128 -13.73 -0.84 -6.27
N CYS A 129 -13.15 -1.42 -5.22
CA CYS A 129 -12.60 -2.77 -5.21
C CYS A 129 -13.09 -3.53 -3.96
N ARG A 130 -14.28 -3.22 -3.50
CA ARG A 130 -14.88 -3.72 -2.25
C ARG A 130 -14.99 -5.23 -2.25
N ILE A 131 -14.48 -5.85 -1.20
CA ILE A 131 -14.57 -7.30 -0.94
C ILE A 131 -15.82 -7.61 -0.10
N ALA A 132 -16.05 -6.77 0.93
CA ALA A 132 -17.21 -6.84 1.81
C ALA A 132 -17.46 -5.45 2.41
N ALA A 133 -18.60 -5.24 3.06
CA ALA A 133 -18.93 -4.00 3.78
C ALA A 133 -18.28 -3.98 5.17
N GLY A 134 -16.96 -3.90 5.20
CA GLY A 134 -16.15 -4.05 6.40
C GLY A 134 -15.79 -5.50 6.72
N THR A 135 -15.00 -5.70 7.77
CA THR A 135 -14.73 -7.03 8.33
C THR A 135 -15.71 -7.33 9.46
N ALA A 136 -15.84 -8.62 9.81
CA ALA A 136 -16.47 -9.00 11.07
C ALA A 136 -15.60 -8.62 12.28
N ASP A 137 -16.18 -8.67 13.46
CA ASP A 137 -15.45 -8.49 14.72
C ASP A 137 -14.66 -9.75 15.06
N PHE A 138 -13.33 -9.65 15.06
CA PHE A 138 -12.46 -10.78 15.32
C PHE A 138 -12.44 -11.23 16.80
N THR A 139 -13.10 -10.51 17.69
CA THR A 139 -13.26 -10.95 19.10
C THR A 139 -14.32 -12.05 19.25
N THR A 140 -15.21 -12.16 18.26
CA THR A 140 -16.30 -13.14 18.27
C THR A 140 -16.11 -14.27 17.25
N GLY A 141 -15.16 -14.12 16.30
CA GLY A 141 -14.87 -15.10 15.26
C GLY A 141 -13.92 -14.58 14.21
N PRO A 142 -13.70 -15.29 13.11
CA PRO A 142 -12.83 -14.82 12.02
C PRO A 142 -13.33 -13.51 11.41
N ALA A 143 -12.42 -12.53 11.26
CA ALA A 143 -12.73 -11.21 10.68
C ALA A 143 -13.23 -11.29 9.22
N MET A 144 -12.79 -12.31 8.48
CA MET A 144 -13.19 -12.58 7.10
C MET A 144 -13.05 -14.06 6.77
N THR A 145 -13.76 -14.50 5.75
CA THR A 145 -13.62 -15.85 5.22
C THR A 145 -12.27 -16.01 4.50
N ARG A 146 -11.84 -17.27 4.34
CA ARG A 146 -10.61 -17.58 3.58
C ARG A 146 -10.68 -17.03 2.14
N GLN A 147 -11.82 -17.13 1.49
CA GLN A 147 -12.02 -16.62 0.14
C GLN A 147 -11.94 -15.09 0.09
N GLN A 148 -12.55 -14.39 1.05
CA GLN A 148 -12.44 -12.94 1.14
C GLN A 148 -10.98 -12.48 1.31
N ALA A 149 -10.17 -13.22 2.09
CA ALA A 149 -8.75 -12.91 2.23
C ALA A 149 -7.99 -13.08 0.90
N VAL A 150 -8.27 -14.16 0.15
CA VAL A 150 -7.69 -14.38 -1.18
C VAL A 150 -8.12 -13.30 -2.17
N ASP A 151 -9.38 -12.89 -2.14
CA ASP A 151 -9.92 -11.86 -3.04
C ASP A 151 -9.33 -10.48 -2.71
N ALA A 152 -9.10 -10.16 -1.43
CA ALA A 152 -8.42 -8.94 -1.02
C ALA A 152 -6.95 -8.90 -1.51
N ILE A 153 -6.24 -10.03 -1.43
CA ILE A 153 -4.89 -10.16 -1.99
C ILE A 153 -4.93 -9.96 -3.51
N ALA A 154 -5.89 -10.59 -4.20
CA ALA A 154 -6.06 -10.47 -5.65
C ALA A 154 -6.33 -9.03 -6.08
N ALA A 155 -7.21 -8.33 -5.35
CA ALA A 155 -7.50 -6.92 -5.59
C ALA A 155 -6.23 -6.05 -5.45
N GLY A 156 -5.44 -6.27 -4.39
CA GLY A 156 -4.17 -5.58 -4.18
C GLY A 156 -3.17 -5.81 -5.31
N ILE A 157 -3.01 -7.06 -5.76
CA ILE A 157 -2.15 -7.42 -6.90
C ILE A 157 -2.65 -6.74 -8.18
N GLY A 158 -3.96 -6.75 -8.43
CA GLY A 158 -4.58 -6.10 -9.58
C GLY A 158 -4.32 -4.60 -9.61
N LEU A 159 -4.49 -3.94 -8.47
CA LEU A 159 -4.23 -2.51 -8.30
C LEU A 159 -2.78 -2.15 -8.62
N VAL A 160 -1.80 -2.88 -8.08
CA VAL A 160 -0.38 -2.62 -8.33
C VAL A 160 -0.03 -2.86 -9.81
N ARG A 161 -0.57 -3.92 -10.42
CA ARG A 161 -0.36 -4.20 -11.86
C ARG A 161 -0.95 -3.11 -12.74
N ALA A 162 -2.15 -2.63 -12.42
CA ALA A 162 -2.79 -1.53 -13.15
C ALA A 162 -1.95 -0.24 -13.08
N GLN A 163 -1.43 0.10 -11.90
CA GLN A 163 -0.54 1.27 -11.75
C GLN A 163 0.77 1.08 -12.53
N LYS A 164 1.36 -0.11 -12.48
CA LYS A 164 2.57 -0.41 -13.29
C LYS A 164 2.28 -0.28 -14.79
N ALA A 165 1.17 -0.80 -15.27
CA ALA A 165 0.75 -0.68 -16.68
C ALA A 165 0.50 0.78 -17.09
N ALA A 166 0.04 1.63 -16.17
CA ALA A 166 -0.11 3.07 -16.35
C ALA A 166 1.22 3.84 -16.25
N GLY A 167 2.35 3.16 -16.05
CA GLY A 167 3.69 3.74 -16.00
C GLY A 167 4.05 4.36 -14.64
N PHE A 168 3.38 3.96 -13.56
CA PHE A 168 3.73 4.41 -12.21
C PHE A 168 4.69 3.44 -11.51
N SER A 169 5.62 4.01 -10.71
CA SER A 169 6.32 3.27 -9.67
C SER A 169 5.44 3.29 -8.42
N SER A 170 4.67 2.21 -8.18
CA SER A 170 3.68 2.16 -7.10
C SER A 170 4.29 1.73 -5.78
N LYS A 171 3.94 2.45 -4.68
CA LYS A 171 4.07 1.95 -3.31
C LYS A 171 2.67 1.87 -2.70
N ALA A 172 2.22 0.68 -2.35
CA ALA A 172 0.99 0.50 -1.59
C ALA A 172 1.23 0.90 -0.14
N ARG A 173 0.48 1.86 0.38
CA ARG A 173 0.44 2.19 1.81
C ARG A 173 -0.92 1.80 2.37
N ARG A 174 -0.91 0.84 3.29
CA ARG A 174 -2.07 0.53 4.10
C ARG A 174 -2.19 1.60 5.19
N ARG A 175 -3.29 2.33 5.25
CA ARG A 175 -3.64 3.11 6.43
C ARG A 175 -4.28 2.15 7.45
N ARG A 176 -3.58 1.90 8.55
CA ARG A 176 -4.21 1.33 9.74
C ARG A 176 -5.04 2.43 10.36
N THR A 177 -6.35 2.26 10.42
CA THR A 177 -7.26 3.12 11.18
C THR A 177 -7.17 2.88 12.71
N THR A 178 -6.19 2.14 13.17
CA THR A 178 -5.99 1.89 14.59
C THR A 178 -4.50 1.91 14.91
N SER A 179 -3.97 3.08 15.23
CA SER A 179 -2.77 3.15 16.06
C SER A 179 -3.21 3.54 17.48
N LEU A 180 -3.68 2.58 18.25
CA LEU A 180 -3.66 2.69 19.69
C LEU A 180 -2.20 2.50 20.13
N ARG A 181 -1.49 3.57 20.39
CA ARG A 181 -0.46 3.54 21.41
C ARG A 181 -1.20 3.67 22.74
N ALA A 182 -1.36 2.57 23.44
CA ALA A 182 -1.52 2.62 24.87
C ALA A 182 -0.20 3.17 25.43
N SER A 183 -0.22 4.42 25.87
CA SER A 183 0.77 4.93 26.80
C SER A 183 0.26 4.55 28.19
N ALA A 184 0.95 3.63 28.83
CA ALA A 184 0.88 3.44 30.27
C ALA A 184 1.45 4.65 30.97
#